data_44a24f50b0b2a0d5feb47a6c76411e1d
#
_entry.id   44a24f50b0b2a0d5feb47a6c76411e1d
#
_cell.length_a   1.000
_cell.length_b   1.000
_cell.length_c   1.000
_cell.angle_alpha   90.00
_cell.angle_beta   90.00
_cell.angle_gamma   90.00
#
_symmetry.space_group_name_H-M   'P 1'
#
loop_
_entity.id
_entity.type
_entity.pdbx_description
1 polymer ?
#
loop_
_entity_poly.entity_id
_entity_poly.type
_entity_poly.pdbx_seq_one_letter_code
_entity_poly.pdbx_strand_id
1 'polypeptide(L)'
;MRKRCLLLVMVFAIAVFLLSCSQTGKFQIGQTRENEGSGDNVVDAGDGDDKSISDDYDTKDSPDGDSDNAGGKNSDDAEGQNQTAEGGSRVIVDGYDITASVTGTPLKEAYRDYFKIGVGLNGSSTSTDTVRSAAMVEIIKYHFNSVTYTNLMKPSYLLDQKGSIENYKNGNPEPAVKFDTVIPGLEFCKENGIQMRGHVLVWHNQVPDWFFREGYEFDGEFVDKETMLARMESYIRQVMEFTQNEYPGVIYAWDVVNEAVEIIDGSYETESGFNIRTKYDGNKDNLWYKVIGVEYVEKAFEYARKYAAPGVKLFYNDYNTFQPKKTESIIKLVSYLKEKGLIDGIGMQGYMNLTYPGIVNGPDSFKTALSKFAELELEIHITELTISSDDKSEQSMKKQAERYKEVFTVLKDMDTASGGNANITSVTVFGLMDEYLFYSNDKTYSRLFDGKLQPKPAFYSVLSVVE
;
A
#
# COMPACT_ATOMS: atom_id res chain seq x y z
N MET A 1 34.89 52.27 -38.78
CA MET A 1 35.59 52.11 -37.50
C MET A 1 34.58 51.86 -36.37
N ARG A 2 33.89 50.75 -36.35
CA ARG A 2 32.97 50.34 -35.24
C ARG A 2 32.62 48.84 -35.38
N LYS A 3 33.65 47.97 -35.43
CA LYS A 3 33.46 46.50 -35.43
C LYS A 3 34.64 45.73 -34.82
N ARG A 4 35.44 46.37 -33.91
CA ARG A 4 36.60 45.68 -33.29
C ARG A 4 36.69 45.82 -31.77
N CYS A 5 35.56 46.13 -31.09
CA CYS A 5 35.54 46.27 -29.62
C CYS A 5 34.61 45.26 -28.91
N LEU A 6 34.06 44.28 -29.62
CA LEU A 6 33.13 43.28 -28.99
C LEU A 6 33.71 41.85 -28.89
N LEU A 7 35.01 41.69 -29.22
CA LEU A 7 35.66 40.35 -29.20
C LEU A 7 36.69 40.20 -28.07
N LEU A 8 36.89 41.22 -27.22
CA LEU A 8 37.89 41.19 -26.14
C LEU A 8 37.28 41.01 -24.73
N VAL A 9 35.96 41.01 -24.58
CA VAL A 9 35.30 40.83 -23.28
C VAL A 9 34.83 39.38 -23.06
N MET A 10 34.77 38.55 -24.10
CA MET A 10 34.37 37.13 -24.01
C MET A 10 35.51 36.16 -23.74
N VAL A 11 36.77 36.58 -23.77
CA VAL A 11 37.94 35.69 -23.52
C VAL A 11 38.42 35.77 -22.06
N PHE A 12 37.97 36.74 -21.26
CA PHE A 12 38.36 36.87 -19.85
C PHE A 12 37.42 36.19 -18.85
N ALA A 13 36.24 35.68 -19.30
CA ALA A 13 35.27 34.98 -18.45
C ALA A 13 35.46 33.46 -18.42
N ILE A 14 36.34 32.90 -19.28
CA ILE A 14 36.58 31.41 -19.34
C ILE A 14 37.86 31.00 -18.61
N ALA A 15 38.71 31.94 -18.18
CA ALA A 15 39.98 31.66 -17.51
C ALA A 15 39.92 31.62 -15.97
N VAL A 16 38.76 31.86 -15.35
CA VAL A 16 38.61 31.84 -13.88
C VAL A 16 37.91 30.55 -13.38
N PHE A 17 37.45 29.64 -14.28
CA PHE A 17 36.74 28.41 -13.89
C PHE A 17 37.57 27.10 -13.98
N LEU A 18 38.90 27.17 -14.18
CA LEU A 18 39.76 26.01 -14.31
C LEU A 18 40.93 25.92 -13.30
N LEU A 19 40.78 26.54 -12.10
CA LEU A 19 41.86 26.48 -11.09
C LEU A 19 41.29 26.22 -9.67
N SER A 20 40.40 25.26 -9.52
CA SER A 20 40.03 24.75 -8.20
C SER A 20 39.62 23.27 -8.27
N CYS A 21 40.55 22.43 -8.69
CA CYS A 21 40.41 20.98 -8.52
C CYS A 21 41.81 20.32 -8.49
N SER A 22 42.50 20.46 -7.37
CA SER A 22 43.48 19.50 -6.88
C SER A 22 43.99 19.92 -5.51
N GLN A 23 43.46 19.33 -4.47
CA GLN A 23 44.26 18.91 -3.31
C GLN A 23 43.51 17.90 -2.47
N THR A 24 44.03 16.72 -2.50
CA THR A 24 43.81 15.63 -1.55
C THR A 24 44.31 16.02 -0.16
N GLY A 25 43.52 15.74 0.87
CA GLY A 25 43.97 15.90 2.25
C GLY A 25 43.02 15.25 3.23
N LYS A 26 43.39 14.08 3.74
CA LYS A 26 42.84 13.42 4.92
C LYS A 26 42.82 14.38 6.09
N PHE A 27 41.75 14.43 6.88
CA PHE A 27 41.88 14.71 8.33
C PHE A 27 40.75 14.12 9.18
N GLN A 28 41.15 13.86 10.40
CA GLN A 28 40.51 13.14 11.50
C GLN A 28 39.44 13.94 12.23
N ILE A 29 38.69 13.19 13.01
CA ILE A 29 37.73 13.45 14.08
C ILE A 29 38.12 14.63 14.99
N GLY A 30 37.15 15.47 15.28
CA GLY A 30 37.23 16.44 16.40
C GLY A 30 35.88 17.11 16.64
N GLN A 31 35.43 17.03 17.87
CA GLN A 31 34.15 17.41 18.46
C GLN A 31 33.81 18.91 18.44
N THR A 32 32.47 19.13 18.54
CA THR A 32 31.72 20.21 19.19
C THR A 32 31.49 21.54 18.45
N ARG A 33 30.26 21.87 18.15
CA ARG A 33 29.37 22.86 18.78
C ARG A 33 28.21 23.28 17.90
N GLU A 34 27.07 23.39 18.54
CA GLU A 34 25.76 23.93 18.18
C GLU A 34 25.77 25.06 17.12
N ASN A 35 24.87 24.94 16.11
CA ASN A 35 23.99 26.04 15.76
C ASN A 35 22.81 25.57 14.89
N GLU A 36 21.68 26.16 15.17
CA GLU A 36 20.36 25.97 14.60
C GLU A 36 20.35 26.07 13.07
N GLY A 37 19.73 25.08 12.42
CA GLY A 37 19.40 25.12 11.00
C GLY A 37 18.36 24.04 10.74
N SER A 38 17.16 24.46 10.34
CA SER A 38 16.03 23.63 9.95
C SER A 38 16.45 22.52 8.99
N GLY A 39 16.64 21.32 9.51
CA GLY A 39 16.83 20.13 8.70
C GLY A 39 15.46 19.57 8.36
N ASP A 40 15.10 19.57 7.08
CA ASP A 40 14.00 18.78 6.54
C ASP A 40 14.30 17.30 6.84
N ASN A 41 13.72 16.78 7.90
CA ASN A 41 13.63 15.35 8.12
C ASN A 41 12.60 14.79 7.13
N VAL A 42 13.05 14.47 5.95
CA VAL A 42 12.37 13.52 5.07
C VAL A 42 12.38 12.21 5.85
N VAL A 43 11.26 11.90 6.51
CA VAL A 43 10.99 10.53 6.92
C VAL A 43 10.73 9.81 5.62
N ASP A 44 11.76 9.17 5.09
CA ASP A 44 11.62 8.09 4.15
C ASP A 44 10.67 7.11 4.86
N ALA A 45 9.45 7.00 4.37
CA ALA A 45 8.57 5.90 4.75
C ALA A 45 9.24 4.69 4.14
N GLY A 46 10.21 4.17 4.90
CA GLY A 46 11.05 3.09 4.47
C GLY A 46 10.15 2.02 3.89
N ASP A 47 10.41 1.70 2.63
CA ASP A 47 10.23 0.34 2.19
C ASP A 47 10.71 -0.53 3.35
N GLY A 48 9.76 -1.16 4.06
CA GLY A 48 10.15 -2.19 5.02
C GLY A 48 11.06 -3.11 4.24
N ASP A 49 12.31 -3.21 4.66
CA ASP A 49 13.35 -3.99 4.01
C ASP A 49 12.79 -5.33 3.52
N ASP A 50 12.20 -5.34 2.35
CA ASP A 50 12.03 -6.52 1.54
C ASP A 50 13.40 -6.76 0.92
N LYS A 51 14.29 -7.34 1.73
CA LYS A 51 15.51 -7.93 1.19
C LYS A 51 15.03 -8.87 0.11
N SER A 52 15.27 -8.44 -1.13
CA SER A 52 15.13 -9.26 -2.31
C SER A 52 15.54 -10.69 -1.95
N ILE A 53 14.55 -11.58 -1.87
CA ILE A 53 14.80 -13.00 -1.99
C ILE A 53 15.32 -13.13 -3.42
N SER A 54 16.64 -13.24 -3.57
CA SER A 54 17.26 -13.66 -4.78
C SER A 54 16.70 -15.06 -5.07
N ASP A 55 16.03 -15.19 -6.21
CA ASP A 55 15.55 -16.45 -6.74
C ASP A 55 16.73 -17.33 -7.11
N ASP A 56 17.28 -18.06 -6.14
CA ASP A 56 18.09 -19.23 -6.40
C ASP A 56 17.17 -20.47 -6.31
N TYR A 57 16.45 -20.72 -7.38
CA TYR A 57 15.85 -22.02 -7.64
C TYR A 57 16.88 -22.93 -8.29
N ASP A 58 17.65 -23.64 -7.44
CA ASP A 58 18.47 -24.75 -7.88
C ASP A 58 17.57 -25.99 -7.96
N THR A 59 17.26 -26.38 -9.19
CA THR A 59 16.57 -27.63 -9.50
C THR A 59 17.51 -28.81 -9.22
N LYS A 60 17.24 -29.57 -8.18
CA LYS A 60 17.78 -30.94 -8.05
C LYS A 60 16.64 -31.94 -7.90
N ASP A 61 16.74 -32.89 -8.85
CA ASP A 61 15.90 -34.05 -9.03
C ASP A 61 15.55 -34.82 -7.76
N SER A 62 14.29 -35.27 -7.72
CA SER A 62 13.83 -36.32 -6.79
C SER A 62 14.20 -37.70 -7.33
N PRO A 63 14.39 -38.67 -6.48
CA PRO A 63 14.02 -40.05 -6.82
C PRO A 63 12.86 -40.56 -5.97
N ASP A 64 12.00 -41.27 -6.66
CA ASP A 64 10.88 -42.06 -6.17
C ASP A 64 11.26 -43.01 -5.05
N GLY A 65 10.34 -43.26 -4.14
CA GLY A 65 10.45 -44.31 -3.15
C GLY A 65 9.12 -44.56 -2.45
N ASP A 66 8.37 -45.49 -3.01
CA ASP A 66 7.24 -46.19 -2.38
C ASP A 66 7.57 -46.78 -1.01
N SER A 67 6.67 -46.66 -0.05
CA SER A 67 6.30 -47.79 0.79
C SER A 67 5.04 -47.51 1.62
N ASP A 68 4.04 -48.35 1.42
CA ASP A 68 2.89 -48.61 2.25
C ASP A 68 3.23 -48.86 3.72
N ASN A 69 2.44 -48.37 4.65
CA ASN A 69 1.80 -49.27 5.60
C ASN A 69 0.66 -48.63 6.40
N ALA A 70 -0.28 -49.48 6.66
CA ALA A 70 -1.59 -49.27 7.20
C ALA A 70 -1.67 -49.01 8.72
N GLY A 71 -2.77 -48.37 9.11
CA GLY A 71 -3.51 -48.82 10.28
C GLY A 71 -3.50 -47.93 11.51
N GLY A 72 -4.66 -47.44 11.89
CA GLY A 72 -4.91 -46.99 13.25
C GLY A 72 -6.02 -45.95 13.36
N LYS A 73 -7.27 -46.47 13.48
CA LYS A 73 -8.43 -45.68 13.95
C LYS A 73 -8.14 -45.07 15.31
N ASN A 74 -8.55 -43.81 15.50
CA ASN A 74 -9.42 -43.46 16.64
C ASN A 74 -10.04 -42.08 16.38
N SER A 75 -11.35 -42.14 16.33
CA SER A 75 -12.24 -41.02 16.58
C SER A 75 -12.21 -40.70 18.06
N ASP A 76 -11.94 -39.45 18.43
CA ASP A 76 -12.42 -38.95 19.71
C ASP A 76 -12.78 -37.46 19.51
N ASP A 77 -14.04 -37.24 19.81
CA ASP A 77 -14.73 -35.96 19.85
C ASP A 77 -14.03 -35.01 20.82
N ALA A 78 -13.52 -33.89 20.34
CA ALA A 78 -13.10 -32.81 21.19
C ALA A 78 -14.30 -31.92 21.50
N GLU A 79 -15.12 -32.35 22.47
CA GLU A 79 -16.04 -31.46 23.17
C GLU A 79 -15.25 -30.33 23.86
N GLY A 80 -15.52 -29.09 23.46
CA GLY A 80 -15.01 -27.91 24.09
C GLY A 80 -15.36 -27.89 25.58
N GLN A 81 -14.35 -27.99 26.44
CA GLN A 81 -14.53 -27.85 27.89
C GLN A 81 -14.87 -26.39 28.21
N ASN A 82 -16.14 -26.15 28.44
CA ASN A 82 -16.68 -24.91 28.99
C ASN A 82 -16.38 -24.91 30.51
N GLN A 83 -15.29 -24.27 30.92
CA GLN A 83 -15.02 -24.01 32.34
C GLN A 83 -15.71 -22.72 32.75
N THR A 84 -16.86 -22.84 33.38
CA THR A 84 -17.56 -21.75 34.06
C THR A 84 -16.85 -21.40 35.37
N ALA A 85 -16.09 -20.31 35.35
CA ALA A 85 -15.72 -19.57 36.56
C ALA A 85 -16.50 -18.23 36.53
N GLU A 86 -16.93 -17.76 37.68
CA GLU A 86 -17.69 -16.51 37.88
C GLU A 86 -16.96 -15.30 37.21
N GLY A 87 -17.56 -14.76 36.16
CA GLY A 87 -17.03 -13.68 35.32
C GLY A 87 -17.06 -14.11 33.87
N GLY A 88 -17.74 -13.44 33.00
CA GLY A 88 -18.00 -13.65 31.58
C GLY A 88 -17.25 -14.78 30.86
N SER A 89 -17.92 -15.50 29.99
CA SER A 89 -17.33 -16.60 29.19
C SER A 89 -16.09 -16.09 28.43
N ARG A 90 -14.93 -16.74 28.64
CA ARG A 90 -13.70 -16.42 27.90
C ARG A 90 -13.83 -16.95 26.46
N VAL A 91 -13.30 -16.17 25.51
CA VAL A 91 -13.21 -16.56 24.10
C VAL A 91 -11.75 -16.89 23.79
N ILE A 92 -11.44 -18.19 23.76
CA ILE A 92 -10.10 -18.72 23.47
C ILE A 92 -10.12 -19.34 22.08
N VAL A 93 -9.29 -18.83 21.14
CA VAL A 93 -9.19 -19.33 19.77
C VAL A 93 -7.70 -19.49 19.42
N ASP A 94 -7.31 -20.67 18.94
CA ASP A 94 -5.90 -20.99 18.60
C ASP A 94 -4.92 -20.69 19.74
N GLY A 95 -5.36 -20.83 21.01
CA GLY A 95 -4.55 -20.52 22.19
C GLY A 95 -4.47 -19.03 22.56
N TYR A 96 -5.09 -18.14 21.79
CA TYR A 96 -5.22 -16.73 22.12
C TYR A 96 -6.49 -16.47 22.92
N ASP A 97 -6.37 -15.76 24.02
CA ASP A 97 -7.54 -15.20 24.71
C ASP A 97 -7.92 -13.88 24.02
N ILE A 98 -8.93 -13.92 23.15
CA ILE A 98 -9.39 -12.76 22.40
C ILE A 98 -10.63 -12.09 23.04
N THR A 99 -10.98 -12.45 24.28
CA THR A 99 -12.19 -11.96 24.94
C THR A 99 -12.30 -10.45 24.90
N ALA A 100 -11.26 -9.72 25.26
CA ALA A 100 -11.24 -8.25 25.25
C ALA A 100 -11.36 -7.69 23.81
N SER A 101 -10.92 -8.45 22.81
CA SER A 101 -10.90 -8.05 21.41
C SER A 101 -12.20 -8.33 20.66
N VAL A 102 -13.14 -9.04 21.26
CA VAL A 102 -14.46 -9.33 20.66
C VAL A 102 -15.58 -9.00 21.65
N THR A 103 -15.34 -8.01 22.53
CA THR A 103 -16.31 -7.52 23.51
C THR A 103 -16.49 -6.01 23.38
N GLY A 104 -17.68 -5.50 23.63
CA GLY A 104 -18.02 -4.09 23.52
C GLY A 104 -18.51 -3.69 22.13
N THR A 105 -18.45 -2.41 21.79
CA THR A 105 -18.94 -1.88 20.52
C THR A 105 -17.96 -2.22 19.40
N PRO A 106 -18.37 -2.93 18.32
CA PRO A 106 -17.52 -3.14 17.16
C PRO A 106 -17.19 -1.82 16.46
N LEU A 107 -15.95 -1.64 16.00
CA LEU A 107 -15.53 -0.41 15.30
C LEU A 107 -16.41 -0.13 14.07
N LYS A 108 -16.76 -1.15 13.28
CA LYS A 108 -17.63 -1.01 12.11
C LYS A 108 -19.04 -0.49 12.46
N GLU A 109 -19.55 -0.80 13.65
CA GLU A 109 -20.84 -0.31 14.12
C GLU A 109 -20.73 1.11 14.69
N ALA A 110 -19.65 1.39 15.40
CA ALA A 110 -19.37 2.71 15.95
C ALA A 110 -19.25 3.78 14.83
N TYR A 111 -18.63 3.42 13.71
CA TYR A 111 -18.40 4.30 12.57
C TYR A 111 -19.40 4.12 11.40
N ARG A 112 -20.46 3.33 11.55
CA ARG A 112 -21.38 2.98 10.46
C ARG A 112 -22.02 4.17 9.74
N ASP A 113 -22.17 5.29 10.44
CA ASP A 113 -22.81 6.50 9.89
C ASP A 113 -21.80 7.41 9.17
N TYR A 114 -20.51 7.07 9.17
CA TYR A 114 -19.41 7.83 8.57
C TYR A 114 -18.78 7.08 7.42
N PHE A 115 -17.97 6.09 7.71
CA PHE A 115 -17.16 5.37 6.73
C PHE A 115 -16.98 3.91 7.12
N LYS A 116 -16.57 3.10 6.14
CA LYS A 116 -16.13 1.72 6.42
C LYS A 116 -14.87 1.71 7.27
N ILE A 117 -14.80 0.81 8.22
CA ILE A 117 -13.56 0.51 8.94
C ILE A 117 -12.94 -0.74 8.33
N GLY A 118 -11.74 -0.57 7.77
CA GLY A 118 -10.98 -1.62 7.11
C GLY A 118 -9.76 -2.06 7.89
N VAL A 119 -9.24 -3.25 7.52
CA VAL A 119 -7.98 -3.79 8.03
C VAL A 119 -7.17 -4.44 6.92
N GLY A 120 -5.83 -4.30 6.99
CA GLY A 120 -4.92 -4.98 6.09
C GLY A 120 -4.81 -6.47 6.40
N LEU A 121 -4.93 -7.32 5.38
CA LEU A 121 -4.62 -8.75 5.44
C LEU A 121 -3.15 -8.95 5.10
N ASN A 122 -2.35 -9.32 6.10
CA ASN A 122 -0.93 -9.58 5.93
C ASN A 122 -0.68 -10.99 5.38
N GLY A 123 0.49 -11.19 4.80
CA GLY A 123 0.96 -12.47 4.30
C GLY A 123 1.91 -12.30 3.12
N SER A 124 2.84 -13.25 2.95
CA SER A 124 3.72 -13.38 1.79
C SER A 124 3.47 -14.66 0.98
N SER A 125 2.54 -15.48 1.46
CA SER A 125 2.08 -16.72 0.81
C SER A 125 0.69 -17.10 1.34
N THR A 126 0.03 -18.05 0.69
CA THR A 126 -1.26 -18.56 1.17
C THR A 126 -1.20 -19.21 2.55
N SER A 127 -0.05 -19.75 2.96
CA SER A 127 0.14 -20.36 4.30
C SER A 127 0.37 -19.30 5.39
N THR A 128 0.76 -18.10 5.02
CA THR A 128 1.06 -17.00 5.93
C THR A 128 -0.02 -15.91 5.92
N ASP A 129 -1.10 -16.13 5.19
CA ASP A 129 -2.23 -15.21 5.10
C ASP A 129 -2.95 -15.05 6.46
N THR A 130 -3.30 -13.84 6.80
CA THR A 130 -4.08 -13.49 8.02
C THR A 130 -5.34 -14.32 8.16
N VAL A 131 -6.04 -14.67 7.08
CA VAL A 131 -7.26 -15.47 7.10
C VAL A 131 -7.04 -16.95 7.48
N ARG A 132 -5.78 -17.39 7.64
CA ARG A 132 -5.44 -18.72 8.16
C ARG A 132 -5.44 -18.81 9.69
N SER A 133 -5.47 -17.69 10.38
CA SER A 133 -5.58 -17.66 11.84
C SER A 133 -7.04 -17.46 12.26
N ALA A 134 -7.63 -18.49 12.88
CA ALA A 134 -9.01 -18.41 13.37
C ALA A 134 -9.18 -17.26 14.38
N ALA A 135 -8.19 -17.02 15.25
CA ALA A 135 -8.22 -15.93 16.22
C ALA A 135 -8.27 -14.56 15.53
N MET A 136 -7.45 -14.33 14.48
CA MET A 136 -7.47 -13.09 13.73
C MET A 136 -8.77 -12.91 12.96
N VAL A 137 -9.27 -13.98 12.34
CA VAL A 137 -10.55 -14.00 11.60
C VAL A 137 -11.71 -13.57 12.49
N GLU A 138 -11.80 -14.07 13.73
CA GLU A 138 -12.89 -13.68 14.65
C GLU A 138 -12.82 -12.18 15.00
N ILE A 139 -11.64 -11.63 15.23
CA ILE A 139 -11.47 -10.19 15.49
C ILE A 139 -11.85 -9.37 14.24
N ILE A 140 -11.43 -9.81 13.04
CA ILE A 140 -11.75 -9.11 11.79
C ILE A 140 -13.27 -9.10 11.57
N LYS A 141 -13.92 -10.24 11.69
CA LYS A 141 -15.38 -10.36 11.58
C LYS A 141 -16.12 -9.47 12.57
N TYR A 142 -15.57 -9.30 13.76
CA TYR A 142 -16.19 -8.50 14.82
C TYR A 142 -16.09 -7.01 14.53
N HIS A 143 -14.89 -6.50 14.18
CA HIS A 143 -14.62 -5.06 14.13
C HIS A 143 -14.67 -4.43 12.74
N PHE A 144 -14.47 -5.20 11.66
CA PHE A 144 -14.21 -4.63 10.34
C PHE A 144 -15.28 -5.04 9.30
N ASN A 145 -15.55 -4.14 8.36
CA ASN A 145 -16.46 -4.39 7.23
C ASN A 145 -15.76 -4.19 5.87
N SER A 146 -14.45 -3.93 5.90
CA SER A 146 -13.59 -3.86 4.73
C SER A 146 -12.23 -4.48 5.02
N VAL A 147 -11.60 -5.05 4.00
CA VAL A 147 -10.22 -5.54 4.07
C VAL A 147 -9.43 -5.11 2.83
N THR A 148 -8.10 -5.19 2.92
CA THR A 148 -7.17 -4.96 1.80
C THR A 148 -6.00 -5.92 1.96
N TYR A 149 -5.63 -6.67 0.92
CA TYR A 149 -4.37 -7.40 0.95
C TYR A 149 -3.18 -6.46 0.97
N THR A 150 -2.23 -6.69 1.88
CA THR A 150 -1.00 -5.89 1.93
C THR A 150 0.00 -6.29 0.84
N ASN A 151 -0.04 -7.57 0.38
CA ASN A 151 0.86 -8.10 -0.64
C ASN A 151 0.20 -9.02 -1.67
N LEU A 152 -0.61 -10.00 -1.23
CA LEU A 152 -0.98 -11.17 -2.04
C LEU A 152 -1.77 -10.88 -3.33
N MET A 153 -2.23 -9.64 -3.53
CA MET A 153 -2.93 -9.18 -4.74
C MET A 153 -2.07 -8.29 -5.65
N LYS A 154 -0.79 -8.10 -5.34
CA LYS A 154 0.14 -7.32 -6.16
C LYS A 154 0.56 -8.08 -7.42
N PRO A 155 1.01 -7.39 -8.49
CA PRO A 155 1.38 -8.03 -9.76
C PRO A 155 2.39 -9.18 -9.63
N SER A 156 3.37 -9.08 -8.72
CA SER A 156 4.35 -10.16 -8.48
C SER A 156 3.75 -11.47 -7.96
N TYR A 157 2.58 -11.41 -7.35
CA TYR A 157 1.86 -12.58 -6.86
C TYR A 157 0.84 -13.14 -7.88
N LEU A 158 0.30 -12.26 -8.72
CA LEU A 158 -0.75 -12.63 -9.68
C LEU A 158 -0.22 -13.03 -11.05
N LEU A 159 0.90 -12.45 -11.51
CA LEU A 159 1.50 -12.81 -12.80
C LEU A 159 2.15 -14.19 -12.73
N ASP A 160 1.86 -15.04 -13.71
CA ASP A 160 2.42 -16.38 -13.87
C ASP A 160 3.41 -16.41 -15.04
N GLN A 161 4.71 -16.37 -14.73
CA GLN A 161 5.75 -16.40 -15.76
C GLN A 161 5.68 -17.66 -16.62
N LYS A 162 5.57 -18.83 -15.98
CA LYS A 162 5.56 -20.10 -16.69
C LYS A 162 4.39 -20.20 -17.67
N GLY A 163 3.20 -19.86 -17.22
CA GLY A 163 2.01 -19.81 -18.06
C GLY A 163 2.14 -18.77 -19.18
N SER A 164 2.75 -17.61 -18.92
CA SER A 164 2.98 -16.56 -19.92
C SER A 164 3.97 -17.00 -21.01
N ILE A 165 5.04 -17.68 -20.65
CA ILE A 165 6.01 -18.28 -21.61
C ILE A 165 5.31 -19.34 -22.46
N GLU A 166 4.49 -20.18 -21.86
CA GLU A 166 3.74 -21.22 -22.58
C GLU A 166 2.76 -20.58 -23.57
N ASN A 167 2.00 -19.58 -23.14
CA ASN A 167 1.12 -18.80 -24.02
C ASN A 167 1.88 -18.25 -25.22
N TYR A 168 3.00 -17.57 -24.96
CA TYR A 168 3.82 -16.96 -26.01
C TYR A 168 4.33 -17.99 -27.03
N LYS A 169 4.84 -19.14 -26.56
CA LYS A 169 5.30 -20.24 -27.43
C LYS A 169 4.20 -20.84 -28.30
N ASN A 170 2.95 -20.75 -27.82
CA ASN A 170 1.76 -21.22 -28.55
C ASN A 170 1.14 -20.12 -29.44
N GLY A 171 1.80 -18.96 -29.59
CA GLY A 171 1.34 -17.85 -30.42
C GLY A 171 0.26 -16.97 -29.76
N ASN A 172 0.02 -17.13 -28.47
CA ASN A 172 -0.83 -16.22 -27.68
C ASN A 172 0.07 -15.22 -26.92
N PRO A 173 0.04 -13.91 -27.25
CA PRO A 173 0.89 -12.92 -26.61
C PRO A 173 0.39 -12.46 -25.24
N GLU A 174 -0.80 -12.91 -24.78
CA GLU A 174 -1.36 -12.49 -23.49
C GLU A 174 -0.60 -13.10 -22.31
N PRO A 175 -0.37 -12.31 -21.24
CA PRO A 175 0.19 -12.85 -19.98
C PRO A 175 -0.79 -13.84 -19.36
N ALA A 176 -0.25 -14.84 -18.69
CA ALA A 176 -1.02 -15.69 -17.79
C ALA A 176 -1.11 -15.06 -16.39
N VAL A 177 -2.28 -15.18 -15.75
CA VAL A 177 -2.55 -14.68 -14.41
C VAL A 177 -3.05 -15.86 -13.55
N LYS A 178 -2.58 -15.93 -12.31
CA LYS A 178 -2.97 -16.93 -11.31
C LYS A 178 -3.61 -16.25 -10.11
N PHE A 179 -4.54 -16.92 -9.45
CA PHE A 179 -5.36 -16.34 -8.39
C PHE A 179 -5.30 -17.11 -7.06
N ASP A 180 -4.50 -18.16 -6.99
CA ASP A 180 -4.39 -19.01 -5.79
C ASP A 180 -4.00 -18.25 -4.52
N THR A 181 -3.25 -17.15 -4.65
CA THR A 181 -2.86 -16.31 -3.52
C THR A 181 -3.99 -15.44 -2.95
N VAL A 182 -4.98 -15.09 -3.76
CA VAL A 182 -6.07 -14.18 -3.36
C VAL A 182 -7.38 -14.89 -3.06
N ILE A 183 -7.57 -16.10 -3.56
CA ILE A 183 -8.79 -16.89 -3.34
C ILE A 183 -9.16 -16.99 -1.85
N PRO A 184 -8.24 -17.31 -0.91
CA PRO A 184 -8.63 -17.45 0.51
C PRO A 184 -9.27 -16.19 1.10
N GLY A 185 -8.74 -15.01 0.81
CA GLY A 185 -9.32 -13.75 1.30
C GLY A 185 -10.60 -13.37 0.57
N LEU A 186 -10.72 -13.66 -0.72
CA LEU A 186 -11.95 -13.43 -1.48
C LEU A 186 -13.10 -14.33 -0.98
N GLU A 187 -12.82 -15.61 -0.72
CA GLU A 187 -13.78 -16.56 -0.10
C GLU A 187 -14.19 -16.07 1.29
N PHE A 188 -13.22 -15.75 2.15
CA PHE A 188 -13.47 -15.18 3.47
C PHE A 188 -14.40 -13.95 3.41
N CYS A 189 -14.16 -13.03 2.49
CA CYS A 189 -14.99 -11.85 2.30
C CYS A 189 -16.41 -12.20 1.88
N LYS A 190 -16.56 -13.09 0.87
CA LYS A 190 -17.85 -13.54 0.34
C LYS A 190 -18.68 -14.22 1.42
N GLU A 191 -18.08 -15.12 2.20
CA GLU A 191 -18.75 -15.89 3.25
C GLU A 191 -19.22 -15.02 4.43
N ASN A 192 -18.47 -13.95 4.74
CA ASN A 192 -18.73 -13.11 5.91
C ASN A 192 -19.38 -11.77 5.59
N GLY A 193 -19.72 -11.48 4.32
CA GLY A 193 -20.32 -10.23 3.92
C GLY A 193 -19.38 -9.02 4.12
N ILE A 194 -18.07 -9.24 4.10
CA ILE A 194 -17.02 -8.23 4.18
C ILE A 194 -16.61 -7.85 2.77
N GLN A 195 -16.36 -6.56 2.51
CA GLN A 195 -15.91 -6.10 1.21
C GLN A 195 -14.39 -5.92 1.18
N MET A 196 -13.81 -5.91 -0.02
CA MET A 196 -12.36 -5.79 -0.20
C MET A 196 -12.03 -4.61 -1.12
N ARG A 197 -10.98 -3.84 -0.76
CA ARG A 197 -10.28 -2.96 -1.68
C ARG A 197 -9.23 -3.78 -2.41
N GLY A 198 -9.28 -3.79 -3.74
CA GLY A 198 -8.27 -4.42 -4.55
C GLY A 198 -6.99 -3.57 -4.57
N HIS A 199 -5.87 -4.13 -4.15
CA HIS A 199 -4.57 -3.47 -4.07
C HIS A 199 -3.48 -4.39 -4.61
N VAL A 200 -2.91 -4.13 -5.73
CA VAL A 200 -2.97 -3.00 -6.67
C VAL A 200 -2.88 -3.51 -8.11
N LEU A 201 -3.46 -2.81 -9.08
CA LEU A 201 -3.33 -3.22 -10.48
C LEU A 201 -1.97 -2.80 -11.07
N VAL A 202 -1.55 -1.54 -10.90
CA VAL A 202 -0.32 -1.00 -11.48
C VAL A 202 0.50 -0.29 -10.42
N TRP A 203 1.71 -0.77 -10.18
CA TRP A 203 2.69 -0.19 -9.26
C TRP A 203 4.10 -0.39 -9.80
N HIS A 204 4.99 0.59 -9.60
CA HIS A 204 6.37 0.53 -10.06
C HIS A 204 7.21 -0.51 -9.30
N ASN A 205 6.83 -0.84 -8.07
CA ASN A 205 7.43 -1.87 -7.23
C ASN A 205 6.58 -3.15 -7.25
N GLN A 206 7.16 -4.28 -6.88
CA GLN A 206 6.51 -5.61 -6.84
C GLN A 206 5.75 -5.96 -8.14
N VAL A 207 6.31 -5.57 -9.29
CA VAL A 207 5.96 -6.07 -10.63
C VAL A 207 7.20 -6.75 -11.20
N PRO A 208 7.11 -7.99 -11.72
CA PRO A 208 8.29 -8.71 -12.19
C PRO A 208 8.87 -8.12 -13.47
N ASP A 209 10.20 -8.01 -13.56
CA ASP A 209 10.92 -7.46 -14.73
C ASP A 209 10.63 -8.23 -16.03
N TRP A 210 10.54 -9.57 -15.97
CA TRP A 210 10.24 -10.42 -17.12
C TRP A 210 8.90 -10.06 -17.82
N PHE A 211 7.96 -9.43 -17.12
CA PHE A 211 6.67 -9.00 -17.68
C PHE A 211 6.83 -7.95 -18.78
N PHE A 212 7.92 -7.18 -18.73
CA PHE A 212 8.24 -6.12 -19.69
C PHE A 212 9.15 -6.60 -20.82
N ARG A 213 9.52 -7.90 -20.86
CA ARG A 213 10.50 -8.42 -21.78
C ARG A 213 9.90 -9.36 -22.82
N GLU A 214 10.56 -9.47 -23.98
CA GLU A 214 10.16 -10.40 -25.03
C GLU A 214 10.15 -11.84 -24.53
N GLY A 215 9.15 -12.59 -24.98
CA GLY A 215 8.97 -13.99 -24.59
C GLY A 215 8.64 -14.21 -23.12
N TYR A 216 8.52 -13.13 -22.30
CA TYR A 216 8.44 -13.18 -20.83
C TYR A 216 9.67 -13.80 -20.15
N GLU A 217 10.83 -13.71 -20.81
CA GLU A 217 12.11 -14.24 -20.34
C GLU A 217 12.97 -13.12 -19.73
N PHE A 218 13.75 -13.42 -18.65
CA PHE A 218 14.56 -12.42 -17.96
C PHE A 218 15.68 -11.82 -18.83
N ASP A 219 16.16 -12.56 -19.82
CA ASP A 219 17.21 -12.15 -20.77
C ASP A 219 16.66 -11.57 -22.08
N GLY A 220 15.31 -11.50 -22.24
CA GLY A 220 14.66 -10.87 -23.37
C GLY A 220 14.90 -9.35 -23.40
N GLU A 221 14.89 -8.77 -24.59
CA GLU A 221 14.87 -7.31 -24.74
C GLU A 221 13.54 -6.75 -24.21
N PHE A 222 13.50 -5.44 -23.85
CA PHE A 222 12.24 -4.81 -23.53
C PHE A 222 11.32 -4.79 -24.74
N VAL A 223 10.06 -5.15 -24.54
CA VAL A 223 9.04 -5.07 -25.59
C VAL A 223 8.77 -3.61 -25.97
N ASP A 224 8.19 -3.41 -27.14
CA ASP A 224 7.72 -2.09 -27.55
C ASP A 224 6.49 -1.64 -26.75
N LYS A 225 6.20 -0.34 -26.84
CA LYS A 225 5.11 0.31 -26.12
C LYS A 225 3.74 -0.32 -26.43
N GLU A 226 3.46 -0.64 -27.66
CA GLU A 226 2.16 -1.19 -28.10
C GLU A 226 1.95 -2.57 -27.49
N THR A 227 2.97 -3.41 -27.53
CA THR A 227 2.98 -4.72 -26.88
C THR A 227 2.78 -4.59 -25.37
N MET A 228 3.45 -3.63 -24.72
CA MET A 228 3.32 -3.46 -23.28
C MET A 228 1.93 -2.94 -22.88
N LEU A 229 1.34 -2.04 -23.66
CA LEU A 229 -0.04 -1.59 -23.46
C LEU A 229 -1.04 -2.74 -23.59
N ALA A 230 -0.88 -3.61 -24.60
CA ALA A 230 -1.71 -4.79 -24.74
C ALA A 230 -1.57 -5.78 -23.56
N ARG A 231 -0.35 -5.96 -23.03
CA ARG A 231 -0.11 -6.78 -21.83
C ARG A 231 -0.75 -6.18 -20.58
N MET A 232 -0.63 -4.87 -20.39
CA MET A 232 -1.27 -4.15 -19.28
C MET A 232 -2.79 -4.31 -19.35
N GLU A 233 -3.38 -4.08 -20.50
CA GLU A 233 -4.82 -4.23 -20.70
C GLU A 233 -5.28 -5.66 -20.39
N SER A 234 -4.60 -6.67 -20.95
CA SER A 234 -4.93 -8.07 -20.71
C SER A 234 -4.81 -8.46 -19.25
N TYR A 235 -3.74 -8.01 -18.55
CA TYR A 235 -3.57 -8.25 -17.12
C TYR A 235 -4.70 -7.62 -16.28
N ILE A 236 -4.99 -6.33 -16.49
CA ILE A 236 -6.07 -5.61 -15.78
C ILE A 236 -7.41 -6.30 -16.04
N ARG A 237 -7.71 -6.64 -17.30
CA ARG A 237 -8.93 -7.36 -17.68
C ARG A 237 -9.06 -8.68 -16.92
N GLN A 238 -8.05 -9.54 -16.97
CA GLN A 238 -8.09 -10.86 -16.34
C GLN A 238 -8.31 -10.77 -14.82
N VAL A 239 -7.62 -9.83 -14.14
CA VAL A 239 -7.76 -9.64 -12.69
C VAL A 239 -9.16 -9.14 -12.34
N MET A 240 -9.66 -8.14 -13.06
CA MET A 240 -10.98 -7.57 -12.76
C MET A 240 -12.12 -8.53 -13.12
N GLU A 241 -12.05 -9.19 -14.29
CA GLU A 241 -13.06 -10.19 -14.69
C GLU A 241 -13.12 -11.37 -13.72
N PHE A 242 -11.98 -11.92 -13.29
CA PHE A 242 -11.97 -13.00 -12.32
C PHE A 242 -12.63 -12.59 -10.99
N THR A 243 -12.20 -11.47 -10.43
CA THR A 243 -12.71 -11.03 -9.12
C THR A 243 -14.19 -10.68 -9.16
N GLN A 244 -14.69 -10.15 -10.27
CA GLN A 244 -16.09 -9.76 -10.43
C GLN A 244 -17.01 -10.93 -10.76
N ASN A 245 -16.54 -11.92 -11.54
CA ASN A 245 -17.34 -13.07 -11.94
C ASN A 245 -17.44 -14.12 -10.85
N GLU A 246 -16.31 -14.45 -10.20
CA GLU A 246 -16.25 -15.47 -9.17
C GLU A 246 -16.69 -14.96 -7.77
N TYR A 247 -16.45 -13.64 -7.52
CA TYR A 247 -16.71 -13.00 -6.24
C TYR A 247 -17.50 -11.69 -6.41
N PRO A 248 -18.69 -11.73 -7.03
CA PRO A 248 -19.46 -10.53 -7.33
C PRO A 248 -19.78 -9.72 -6.07
N GLY A 249 -19.48 -8.41 -6.10
CA GLY A 249 -19.73 -7.46 -5.00
C GLY A 249 -18.72 -7.51 -3.85
N VAL A 250 -17.73 -8.42 -3.88
CA VAL A 250 -16.64 -8.45 -2.89
C VAL A 250 -15.71 -7.25 -3.09
N ILE A 251 -15.19 -7.05 -4.31
CA ILE A 251 -14.36 -5.87 -4.60
C ILE A 251 -15.27 -4.67 -4.85
N TYR A 252 -15.12 -3.63 -3.99
CA TYR A 252 -15.89 -2.39 -4.14
C TYR A 252 -15.06 -1.21 -4.66
N ALA A 253 -13.75 -1.30 -4.55
CA ALA A 253 -12.81 -0.27 -5.01
C ALA A 253 -11.48 -0.92 -5.44
N TRP A 254 -10.81 -0.33 -6.44
CA TRP A 254 -9.46 -0.69 -6.86
C TRP A 254 -8.51 0.47 -6.69
N ASP A 255 -7.34 0.23 -6.12
CA ASP A 255 -6.17 1.07 -6.36
C ASP A 255 -5.65 0.72 -7.76
N VAL A 256 -6.00 1.56 -8.74
CA VAL A 256 -5.63 1.30 -10.14
C VAL A 256 -4.16 1.54 -10.35
N VAL A 257 -3.68 2.69 -9.87
CA VAL A 257 -2.26 3.05 -9.90
C VAL A 257 -1.83 3.49 -8.50
N ASN A 258 -0.71 2.93 -8.05
CA ASN A 258 -0.09 3.25 -6.77
C ASN A 258 1.20 4.03 -6.97
N GLU A 259 1.37 5.14 -6.21
CA GLU A 259 2.63 5.86 -6.03
C GLU A 259 3.30 6.33 -7.33
N ALA A 260 2.51 6.78 -8.29
CA ALA A 260 3.05 7.28 -9.55
C ALA A 260 3.65 8.69 -9.44
N VAL A 261 3.22 9.48 -8.45
CA VAL A 261 3.71 10.84 -8.24
C VAL A 261 4.98 10.84 -7.41
N GLU A 262 6.02 11.53 -7.92
CA GLU A 262 7.26 11.80 -7.20
C GLU A 262 7.68 13.25 -7.42
N ILE A 263 8.27 13.89 -6.39
CA ILE A 263 8.60 15.33 -6.41
C ILE A 263 10.09 15.61 -6.17
N ILE A 264 10.90 14.57 -6.11
CA ILE A 264 12.36 14.63 -5.88
C ILE A 264 13.13 14.19 -7.12
N ASP A 265 14.44 14.07 -7.02
CA ASP A 265 15.28 13.51 -8.08
C ASP A 265 14.75 12.15 -8.54
N GLY A 266 14.66 11.95 -9.85
CA GLY A 266 14.02 10.77 -10.45
C GLY A 266 12.55 10.99 -10.82
N SER A 267 12.06 12.21 -10.80
CA SER A 267 10.75 12.60 -11.32
C SER A 267 10.85 13.31 -12.68
N TYR A 268 9.75 13.31 -13.42
CA TYR A 268 9.56 14.04 -14.66
C TYR A 268 8.27 14.85 -14.55
N GLU A 269 8.34 16.18 -14.76
CA GLU A 269 7.16 17.04 -14.81
C GLU A 269 6.49 16.92 -16.19
N THR A 270 5.22 16.52 -16.20
CA THR A 270 4.43 16.35 -17.42
C THR A 270 3.92 17.69 -17.96
N GLU A 271 3.45 17.71 -19.21
CA GLU A 271 2.79 18.88 -19.80
C GLU A 271 1.53 19.30 -19.02
N SER A 272 0.86 18.38 -18.38
CA SER A 272 -0.29 18.64 -17.47
C SER A 272 0.14 19.13 -16.09
N GLY A 273 1.44 19.27 -15.85
CA GLY A 273 2.04 19.90 -14.67
C GLY A 273 2.07 19.02 -13.42
N PHE A 274 1.78 17.73 -13.49
CA PHE A 274 2.06 16.80 -12.40
C PHE A 274 3.41 16.11 -12.61
N ASN A 275 4.04 15.71 -11.50
CA ASN A 275 5.31 15.02 -11.54
C ASN A 275 5.10 13.51 -11.51
N ILE A 276 5.75 12.79 -12.41
CA ILE A 276 5.67 11.32 -12.47
C ILE A 276 6.99 10.69 -12.06
N ARG A 277 6.91 9.60 -11.30
CA ARG A 277 8.05 8.80 -10.87
C ARG A 277 8.67 8.08 -12.07
N THR A 278 9.94 8.36 -12.34
CA THR A 278 10.72 7.66 -13.38
C THR A 278 11.64 6.60 -12.79
N LYS A 279 12.00 6.77 -11.51
CA LYS A 279 12.90 5.88 -10.77
C LYS A 279 12.46 5.71 -9.32
N TYR A 280 12.93 4.67 -8.67
CA TYR A 280 12.68 4.37 -7.25
C TYR A 280 13.88 3.62 -6.65
N ASP A 281 13.91 3.43 -5.32
CA ASP A 281 14.89 2.67 -4.57
C ASP A 281 16.34 2.94 -5.05
N GLY A 282 16.76 4.19 -4.84
CA GLY A 282 18.07 4.70 -5.19
C GLY A 282 18.30 4.95 -6.68
N ASN A 283 17.95 4.08 -7.58
CA ASN A 283 18.10 4.32 -9.02
C ASN A 283 17.43 3.26 -9.93
N LYS A 284 16.58 2.39 -9.40
CA LYS A 284 15.84 1.43 -10.22
C LYS A 284 14.86 2.16 -11.14
N ASP A 285 14.77 1.74 -12.39
CA ASP A 285 13.81 2.30 -13.34
C ASP A 285 12.38 1.91 -12.97
N ASN A 286 11.44 2.86 -13.01
CA ASN A 286 10.03 2.53 -13.11
C ASN A 286 9.78 1.95 -14.50
N LEU A 287 9.59 0.64 -14.60
CA LEU A 287 9.49 -0.06 -15.88
C LEU A 287 8.24 0.31 -16.67
N TRP A 288 7.15 0.67 -16.02
CA TRP A 288 5.96 1.21 -16.68
C TRP A 288 6.28 2.50 -17.42
N TYR A 289 6.95 3.44 -16.73
CA TYR A 289 7.39 4.69 -17.35
C TYR A 289 8.43 4.43 -18.44
N LYS A 290 9.40 3.56 -18.20
CA LYS A 290 10.48 3.26 -19.14
C LYS A 290 9.97 2.71 -20.47
N VAL A 291 8.99 1.82 -20.46
CA VAL A 291 8.50 1.14 -21.66
C VAL A 291 7.32 1.87 -22.32
N ILE A 292 6.42 2.44 -21.53
CA ILE A 292 5.21 3.09 -22.03
C ILE A 292 5.37 4.62 -22.08
N GLY A 293 6.05 5.22 -21.11
CA GLY A 293 6.09 6.67 -20.95
C GLY A 293 5.03 7.17 -19.97
N VAL A 294 4.84 8.50 -19.91
CA VAL A 294 3.93 9.18 -18.96
C VAL A 294 2.48 8.69 -19.01
N GLU A 295 2.06 8.21 -20.15
CA GLU A 295 0.66 7.80 -20.40
C GLU A 295 0.27 6.50 -19.69
N TYR A 296 1.21 5.75 -19.09
CA TYR A 296 0.90 4.49 -18.43
C TYR A 296 -0.17 4.64 -17.34
N VAL A 297 -0.19 5.79 -16.64
CA VAL A 297 -1.18 6.06 -15.59
C VAL A 297 -2.58 6.19 -16.21
N GLU A 298 -2.71 7.03 -17.23
CA GLU A 298 -3.99 7.23 -17.94
C GLU A 298 -4.50 5.91 -18.54
N LYS A 299 -3.62 5.17 -19.22
CA LYS A 299 -3.97 3.89 -19.84
C LYS A 299 -4.41 2.84 -18.83
N ALA A 300 -3.76 2.77 -17.68
CA ALA A 300 -4.20 1.88 -16.60
C ALA A 300 -5.64 2.22 -16.14
N PHE A 301 -5.95 3.51 -15.97
CA PHE A 301 -7.30 3.95 -15.61
C PHE A 301 -8.32 3.73 -16.74
N GLU A 302 -7.97 3.95 -18.01
CA GLU A 302 -8.82 3.64 -19.15
C GLU A 302 -9.21 2.15 -19.19
N TYR A 303 -8.22 1.27 -19.02
CA TYR A 303 -8.45 -0.18 -19.00
C TYR A 303 -9.26 -0.60 -17.78
N ALA A 304 -8.92 -0.09 -16.60
CA ALA A 304 -9.69 -0.38 -15.40
C ALA A 304 -11.16 0.11 -15.52
N ARG A 305 -11.39 1.31 -16.07
CA ARG A 305 -12.75 1.83 -16.31
C ARG A 305 -13.52 0.98 -17.32
N LYS A 306 -12.86 0.48 -18.36
CA LYS A 306 -13.45 -0.39 -19.36
C LYS A 306 -13.96 -1.71 -18.79
N TYR A 307 -13.25 -2.28 -17.81
CA TYR A 307 -13.55 -3.59 -17.24
C TYR A 307 -14.21 -3.57 -15.86
N ALA A 308 -14.33 -2.40 -15.21
CA ALA A 308 -14.97 -2.28 -13.92
C ALA A 308 -16.47 -2.60 -14.01
N ALA A 309 -16.96 -3.46 -13.13
CA ALA A 309 -18.38 -3.68 -12.94
C ALA A 309 -19.08 -2.41 -12.42
N PRO A 310 -20.38 -2.24 -12.70
CA PRO A 310 -21.13 -1.10 -12.17
C PRO A 310 -21.00 -0.97 -10.65
N GLY A 311 -20.63 0.22 -10.18
CA GLY A 311 -20.48 0.53 -8.76
C GLY A 311 -19.08 0.31 -8.19
N VAL A 312 -18.19 -0.39 -8.90
CA VAL A 312 -16.78 -0.52 -8.50
C VAL A 312 -16.05 0.80 -8.74
N LYS A 313 -15.38 1.30 -7.70
CA LYS A 313 -14.72 2.60 -7.69
C LYS A 313 -13.22 2.48 -8.03
N LEU A 314 -12.68 3.46 -8.73
CA LEU A 314 -11.30 3.50 -9.20
C LEU A 314 -10.52 4.61 -8.52
N PHE A 315 -9.44 4.26 -7.83
CA PHE A 315 -8.64 5.14 -6.99
C PHE A 315 -7.21 5.27 -7.48
N TYR A 316 -6.67 6.46 -7.32
CA TYR A 316 -5.23 6.70 -7.28
C TYR A 316 -4.79 6.66 -5.82
N ASN A 317 -3.77 5.88 -5.46
CA ASN A 317 -3.28 5.70 -4.09
C ASN A 317 -1.83 6.17 -3.95
N ASP A 318 -1.50 6.90 -2.86
CA ASP A 318 -0.12 7.37 -2.67
C ASP A 318 0.21 7.64 -1.18
N TYR A 319 1.52 7.62 -0.86
CA TYR A 319 2.05 7.95 0.45
C TYR A 319 2.51 9.41 0.53
N ASN A 320 2.80 9.90 1.74
CA ASN A 320 3.25 11.27 1.98
C ASN A 320 2.36 12.35 1.34
N THR A 321 1.08 12.05 1.19
CA THR A 321 0.07 12.89 0.54
C THR A 321 -0.14 14.24 1.23
N PHE A 322 0.41 14.42 2.46
CA PHE A 322 0.41 15.65 3.24
C PHE A 322 1.61 16.57 2.95
N GLN A 323 2.60 16.14 2.17
CA GLN A 323 3.70 17.01 1.74
C GLN A 323 3.20 18.01 0.67
N PRO A 324 3.30 19.34 0.87
CA PRO A 324 2.59 20.32 0.04
C PRO A 324 2.82 20.17 -1.47
N LYS A 325 4.06 19.99 -1.89
CA LYS A 325 4.40 19.81 -3.31
C LYS A 325 3.83 18.51 -3.88
N LYS A 326 3.86 17.43 -3.10
CA LYS A 326 3.29 16.13 -3.50
C LYS A 326 1.77 16.22 -3.56
N THR A 327 1.13 16.84 -2.56
CA THR A 327 -0.31 17.14 -2.57
C THR A 327 -0.71 17.87 -3.86
N GLU A 328 0.00 18.94 -4.22
CA GLU A 328 -0.28 19.73 -5.43
C GLU A 328 -0.10 18.91 -6.72
N SER A 329 0.93 18.08 -6.80
CA SER A 329 1.17 17.22 -7.96
C SER A 329 0.09 16.13 -8.08
N ILE A 330 -0.33 15.51 -6.96
CA ILE A 330 -1.44 14.55 -6.94
C ILE A 330 -2.75 15.22 -7.38
N ILE A 331 -3.05 16.42 -6.89
CA ILE A 331 -4.25 17.17 -7.30
C ILE A 331 -4.28 17.38 -8.82
N LYS A 332 -3.16 17.76 -9.43
CA LYS A 332 -3.07 17.93 -10.89
C LYS A 332 -3.31 16.63 -11.64
N LEU A 333 -2.68 15.52 -11.21
CA LEU A 333 -2.92 14.20 -11.81
C LEU A 333 -4.37 13.77 -11.69
N VAL A 334 -4.95 13.88 -10.49
CA VAL A 334 -6.31 13.46 -10.22
C VAL A 334 -7.33 14.33 -10.96
N SER A 335 -7.10 15.65 -11.05
CA SER A 335 -7.93 16.55 -11.85
C SER A 335 -7.92 16.17 -13.33
N TYR A 336 -6.74 15.87 -13.87
CA TYR A 336 -6.58 15.39 -15.26
C TYR A 336 -7.37 14.11 -15.52
N LEU A 337 -7.32 13.14 -14.59
CA LEU A 337 -8.09 11.89 -14.72
C LEU A 337 -9.61 12.11 -14.50
N LYS A 338 -9.99 13.03 -13.60
CA LYS A 338 -11.39 13.42 -13.33
C LYS A 338 -12.05 14.05 -14.56
N GLU A 339 -11.36 14.97 -15.23
CA GLU A 339 -11.84 15.62 -16.47
C GLU A 339 -12.15 14.58 -17.58
N LYS A 340 -11.45 13.45 -17.56
CA LYS A 340 -11.67 12.33 -18.50
C LYS A 340 -12.70 11.31 -18.01
N GLY A 341 -13.25 11.46 -16.82
CA GLY A 341 -14.22 10.52 -16.23
C GLY A 341 -13.60 9.16 -15.82
N LEU A 342 -12.29 9.12 -15.59
CA LEU A 342 -11.55 7.88 -15.39
C LEU A 342 -11.40 7.50 -13.91
N ILE A 343 -11.49 8.44 -12.97
CA ILE A 343 -11.22 8.24 -11.55
C ILE A 343 -12.45 8.55 -10.70
N ASP A 344 -12.62 7.82 -9.59
CA ASP A 344 -13.70 8.02 -8.62
C ASP A 344 -13.18 8.52 -7.27
N GLY A 345 -11.91 8.32 -6.93
CA GLY A 345 -11.41 8.67 -5.61
C GLY A 345 -9.89 8.74 -5.47
N ILE A 346 -9.49 9.21 -4.28
CA ILE A 346 -8.09 9.36 -3.87
C ILE A 346 -7.85 8.49 -2.64
N GLY A 347 -6.81 7.66 -2.70
CA GLY A 347 -6.27 6.94 -1.56
C GLY A 347 -5.12 7.71 -0.93
N MET A 348 -5.26 8.06 0.35
CA MET A 348 -4.19 8.57 1.19
C MET A 348 -3.69 7.40 2.03
N GLN A 349 -2.45 6.92 1.80
CA GLN A 349 -1.92 5.77 2.55
C GLN A 349 -1.93 6.01 4.07
N GLY A 350 -1.50 7.19 4.52
CA GLY A 350 -1.61 7.55 5.93
C GLY A 350 -0.52 6.96 6.81
N TYR A 351 0.69 6.76 6.30
CA TYR A 351 1.86 6.41 7.10
C TYR A 351 2.29 7.60 7.95
N MET A 352 2.30 7.41 9.26
CA MET A 352 2.61 8.43 10.26
C MET A 352 3.47 7.84 11.37
N ASN A 353 4.11 8.70 12.16
CA ASN A 353 4.75 8.32 13.41
C ASN A 353 4.26 9.17 14.58
N LEU A 354 4.88 9.04 15.75
CA LEU A 354 4.45 9.77 16.96
C LEU A 354 4.55 11.30 16.87
N THR A 355 5.20 11.84 15.84
CA THR A 355 5.46 13.29 15.73
C THR A 355 5.12 13.86 14.35
N TYR A 356 5.19 13.07 13.29
CA TYR A 356 5.02 13.51 11.93
C TYR A 356 3.99 12.66 11.16
N PRO A 357 3.22 13.27 10.25
CA PRO A 357 3.04 14.72 10.04
C PRO A 357 2.32 15.40 11.20
N GLY A 358 2.21 16.74 11.21
CA GLY A 358 1.22 17.44 12.02
C GLY A 358 -0.19 16.96 11.68
N ILE A 359 -1.06 16.77 12.66
CA ILE A 359 -2.43 16.29 12.34
C ILE A 359 -3.35 17.45 11.98
N VAL A 360 -3.39 18.49 12.78
CA VAL A 360 -4.36 19.60 12.64
C VAL A 360 -3.75 20.84 12.03
N ASN A 361 -2.56 21.22 12.46
CA ASN A 361 -1.96 22.51 12.16
C ASN A 361 -0.71 22.36 11.29
N GLY A 362 -0.52 23.33 10.40
CA GLY A 362 0.63 23.43 9.51
C GLY A 362 0.27 23.19 8.04
N PRO A 363 1.07 23.72 7.13
CA PRO A 363 0.83 23.56 5.70
C PRO A 363 1.02 22.12 5.22
N ASP A 364 1.76 21.32 5.97
CA ASP A 364 2.09 19.91 5.76
C ASP A 364 1.31 18.98 6.72
N SER A 365 0.21 19.48 7.31
CA SER A 365 -0.62 18.67 8.19
C SER A 365 -1.55 17.74 7.42
N PHE A 366 -1.90 16.63 8.05
CA PHE A 366 -2.87 15.68 7.54
C PHE A 366 -4.22 16.37 7.19
N LYS A 367 -4.73 17.22 8.09
CA LYS A 367 -5.98 17.96 7.87
C LYS A 367 -5.89 18.91 6.67
N THR A 368 -4.76 19.60 6.49
CA THR A 368 -4.57 20.52 5.35
C THR A 368 -4.60 19.77 4.02
N ALA A 369 -3.92 18.62 3.93
CA ALA A 369 -3.96 17.79 2.73
C ALA A 369 -5.37 17.24 2.46
N LEU A 370 -6.03 16.71 3.48
CA LEU A 370 -7.41 16.22 3.38
C LEU A 370 -8.38 17.31 2.90
N SER A 371 -8.24 18.55 3.42
CA SER A 371 -9.06 19.69 2.96
C SER A 371 -8.86 20.01 1.48
N LYS A 372 -7.61 19.96 1.00
CA LYS A 372 -7.31 20.21 -0.42
C LYS A 372 -7.85 19.11 -1.33
N PHE A 373 -7.77 17.84 -0.91
CA PHE A 373 -8.38 16.73 -1.68
C PHE A 373 -9.90 16.77 -1.67
N ALA A 374 -10.52 17.22 -0.58
CA ALA A 374 -11.96 17.39 -0.50
C ALA A 374 -12.51 18.41 -1.54
N GLU A 375 -11.70 19.41 -1.94
CA GLU A 375 -12.07 20.36 -3.00
C GLU A 375 -12.25 19.70 -4.38
N LEU A 376 -11.73 18.49 -4.57
CA LEU A 376 -11.90 17.72 -5.80
C LEU A 376 -13.26 17.00 -5.88
N GLU A 377 -14.06 17.00 -4.83
CA GLU A 377 -15.39 16.38 -4.79
C GLU A 377 -15.38 14.89 -5.24
N LEU A 378 -14.30 14.17 -4.92
CA LEU A 378 -14.15 12.73 -5.14
C LEU A 378 -14.26 11.98 -3.80
N GLU A 379 -14.42 10.66 -3.87
CA GLU A 379 -14.30 9.83 -2.67
C GLU A 379 -12.87 9.86 -2.12
N ILE A 380 -12.72 9.87 -0.80
CA ILE A 380 -11.43 9.82 -0.14
C ILE A 380 -11.37 8.57 0.73
N HIS A 381 -10.35 7.74 0.52
CA HIS A 381 -10.03 6.62 1.39
C HIS A 381 -8.72 6.89 2.13
N ILE A 382 -8.67 6.56 3.42
CA ILE A 382 -7.41 6.37 4.14
C ILE A 382 -7.09 4.89 4.02
N THR A 383 -6.05 4.55 3.28
CA THR A 383 -5.90 3.20 2.73
C THR A 383 -4.98 2.29 3.52
N GLU A 384 -4.02 2.87 4.25
CA GLU A 384 -2.90 2.14 4.88
C GLU A 384 -2.50 2.78 6.21
N LEU A 385 -3.49 3.27 6.98
CA LEU A 385 -3.24 4.04 8.20
C LEU A 385 -2.37 3.26 9.19
N THR A 386 -1.21 3.84 9.48
CA THR A 386 -0.33 3.40 10.55
C THR A 386 0.18 4.60 11.33
N ILE A 387 0.32 4.47 12.66
CA ILE A 387 1.02 5.45 13.48
C ILE A 387 2.11 4.70 14.22
N SER A 388 3.32 4.70 13.66
CA SER A 388 4.43 3.92 14.17
C SER A 388 5.01 4.47 15.46
N SER A 389 5.48 3.57 16.32
CA SER A 389 6.25 3.87 17.54
C SER A 389 7.47 2.95 17.58
N ASP A 390 8.61 3.49 17.92
CA ASP A 390 9.88 2.73 17.99
C ASP A 390 9.97 1.85 19.26
N ASP A 391 9.10 2.08 20.24
CA ASP A 391 9.08 1.33 21.49
C ASP A 391 7.65 1.10 22.03
N LYS A 392 7.55 0.22 23.03
CA LYS A 392 6.30 -0.14 23.73
C LYS A 392 6.17 0.52 25.10
N SER A 393 6.93 1.57 25.39
CA SER A 393 6.79 2.26 26.67
C SER A 393 5.37 2.80 26.87
N GLU A 394 4.90 2.88 28.10
CA GLU A 394 3.58 3.43 28.43
C GLU A 394 3.41 4.85 27.84
N GLN A 395 4.47 5.65 27.89
CA GLN A 395 4.48 7.00 27.33
C GLN A 395 4.28 7.01 25.81
N SER A 396 5.01 6.16 25.08
CA SER A 396 4.89 6.03 23.63
C SER A 396 3.52 5.50 23.21
N MET A 397 3.01 4.48 23.90
CA MET A 397 1.68 3.93 23.62
C MET A 397 0.56 4.94 23.93
N LYS A 398 0.70 5.76 24.97
CA LYS A 398 -0.23 6.86 25.26
C LYS A 398 -0.20 7.92 24.15
N LYS A 399 0.99 8.34 23.75
CA LYS A 399 1.16 9.31 22.65
C LYS A 399 0.59 8.78 21.33
N GLN A 400 0.80 7.50 21.01
CA GLN A 400 0.19 6.85 19.85
C GLN A 400 -1.33 6.89 19.93
N ALA A 401 -1.90 6.58 21.07
CA ALA A 401 -3.34 6.61 21.31
C ALA A 401 -3.93 8.02 21.12
N GLU A 402 -3.26 9.05 21.63
CA GLU A 402 -3.63 10.45 21.43
C GLU A 402 -3.61 10.83 19.93
N ARG A 403 -2.60 10.41 19.20
CA ARG A 403 -2.51 10.69 17.76
C ARG A 403 -3.58 9.96 16.95
N TYR A 404 -3.84 8.69 17.23
CA TYR A 404 -4.97 7.98 16.61
C TYR A 404 -6.30 8.71 16.88
N LYS A 405 -6.52 9.17 18.11
CA LYS A 405 -7.71 9.98 18.46
C LYS A 405 -7.78 11.26 17.62
N GLU A 406 -6.67 12.00 17.51
CA GLU A 406 -6.63 13.23 16.69
C GLU A 406 -6.95 12.96 15.22
N VAL A 407 -6.38 11.92 14.63
CA VAL A 407 -6.64 11.53 13.22
C VAL A 407 -8.12 11.21 13.03
N PHE A 408 -8.69 10.33 13.85
CA PHE A 408 -10.09 9.94 13.73
C PHE A 408 -11.05 11.09 14.04
N THR A 409 -10.67 12.01 14.94
CA THR A 409 -11.44 13.25 15.16
C THR A 409 -11.46 14.12 13.90
N VAL A 410 -10.30 14.33 13.26
CA VAL A 410 -10.22 15.09 12.01
C VAL A 410 -11.05 14.43 10.91
N LEU A 411 -10.95 13.10 10.76
CA LEU A 411 -11.72 12.36 9.76
C LEU A 411 -13.21 12.53 10.00
N LYS A 412 -13.70 12.30 11.21
CA LYS A 412 -15.11 12.44 11.56
C LYS A 412 -15.63 13.87 11.36
N ASP A 413 -14.88 14.88 11.84
CA ASP A 413 -15.33 16.28 11.78
C ASP A 413 -15.33 16.84 10.36
N MET A 414 -14.47 16.33 9.47
CA MET A 414 -14.39 16.72 8.07
C MET A 414 -15.30 15.93 7.15
N ASP A 415 -15.80 14.78 7.63
CA ASP A 415 -16.70 13.94 6.83
C ASP A 415 -18.03 14.63 6.53
N THR A 416 -18.58 14.36 5.36
CA THR A 416 -19.87 14.90 4.92
C THR A 416 -21.03 14.53 5.85
N ALA A 417 -20.97 13.38 6.51
CA ALA A 417 -21.96 12.95 7.50
C ALA A 417 -21.96 13.85 8.76
N SER A 418 -20.85 14.50 9.08
CA SER A 418 -20.77 15.51 10.14
C SER A 418 -21.06 16.94 9.64
N GLY A 419 -21.36 17.13 8.36
CA GLY A 419 -21.52 18.44 7.73
C GLY A 419 -20.21 19.06 7.27
N GLY A 420 -19.11 18.29 7.22
CA GLY A 420 -17.86 18.65 6.57
C GLY A 420 -17.95 18.58 5.04
N ASN A 421 -16.83 18.71 4.36
CA ASN A 421 -16.75 18.70 2.90
C ASN A 421 -15.95 17.53 2.31
N ALA A 422 -15.40 16.65 3.14
CA ALA A 422 -14.63 15.50 2.68
C ALA A 422 -15.56 14.27 2.58
N ASN A 423 -15.69 13.72 1.38
CA ASN A 423 -16.45 12.48 1.14
C ASN A 423 -15.59 11.26 1.51
N ILE A 424 -15.44 11.00 2.82
CA ILE A 424 -14.62 9.90 3.33
C ILE A 424 -15.49 8.66 3.39
N THR A 425 -15.15 7.63 2.61
CA THR A 425 -15.98 6.42 2.53
C THR A 425 -15.30 5.16 3.10
N SER A 426 -13.99 5.21 3.36
CA SER A 426 -13.25 4.10 3.99
C SER A 426 -12.00 4.56 4.73
N VAL A 427 -11.75 3.95 5.90
CA VAL A 427 -10.52 4.12 6.69
C VAL A 427 -9.98 2.73 7.02
N THR A 428 -8.81 2.37 6.50
CA THR A 428 -8.18 1.08 6.67
C THR A 428 -6.93 1.20 7.55
N VAL A 429 -6.89 0.48 8.67
CA VAL A 429 -5.66 0.27 9.45
C VAL A 429 -4.83 -0.82 8.79
N PHE A 430 -3.57 -0.55 8.49
CA PHE A 430 -2.77 -1.43 7.63
C PHE A 430 -2.09 -2.56 8.40
N GLY A 431 -2.87 -3.59 8.70
CA GLY A 431 -2.55 -4.79 9.47
C GLY A 431 -3.31 -4.85 10.79
N LEU A 432 -3.59 -6.07 11.26
CA LEU A 432 -4.40 -6.28 12.46
C LEU A 432 -3.62 -6.08 13.74
N MET A 433 -2.44 -6.71 13.86
CA MET A 433 -1.66 -6.79 15.09
C MET A 433 -0.21 -6.35 14.90
N ASP A 434 0.39 -5.86 15.97
CA ASP A 434 1.83 -5.62 16.05
C ASP A 434 2.61 -6.95 15.97
N GLU A 435 3.88 -6.88 15.57
CA GLU A 435 4.78 -8.04 15.58
C GLU A 435 4.23 -9.25 14.80
N TYR A 436 3.59 -8.96 13.68
CA TYR A 436 3.11 -10.02 12.81
C TYR A 436 4.26 -10.96 12.42
N LEU A 437 4.07 -12.25 12.62
CA LEU A 437 5.11 -13.30 12.62
C LEU A 437 5.99 -13.37 11.36
N PHE A 438 5.54 -12.81 10.25
CA PHE A 438 6.21 -12.90 8.95
C PHE A 438 7.07 -11.68 8.61
N TYR A 439 6.99 -10.60 9.40
CA TYR A 439 7.87 -9.45 9.30
C TYR A 439 8.71 -9.37 10.59
N SER A 440 9.68 -10.28 10.72
CA SER A 440 10.48 -10.46 11.94
C SER A 440 11.27 -9.21 12.36
N ASN A 441 11.31 -8.18 11.55
CA ASN A 441 11.97 -6.91 11.81
C ASN A 441 11.00 -5.72 11.95
N ASP A 442 9.68 -5.91 11.79
CA ASP A 442 8.71 -4.83 12.03
C ASP A 442 8.56 -4.59 13.53
N LYS A 443 9.32 -3.64 14.05
CA LYS A 443 9.24 -3.16 15.42
C LYS A 443 8.53 -1.80 15.51
N THR A 444 7.64 -1.51 14.57
CA THR A 444 7.00 -0.20 14.50
C THR A 444 5.78 -0.07 15.42
N TYR A 445 5.33 -1.15 16.01
CA TYR A 445 4.19 -1.20 16.96
C TYR A 445 3.00 -0.33 16.53
N SER A 446 2.66 -0.37 15.24
CA SER A 446 1.80 0.61 14.60
C SER A 446 0.32 0.24 14.53
N ARG A 447 -0.07 -0.96 15.00
CA ARG A 447 -1.42 -1.51 14.86
C ARG A 447 -2.29 -1.21 16.10
N LEU A 448 -3.60 -1.50 15.98
CA LEU A 448 -4.57 -1.30 17.08
C LEU A 448 -4.56 -2.45 18.09
N PHE A 449 -4.06 -3.63 17.69
CA PHE A 449 -3.92 -4.80 18.56
C PHE A 449 -2.43 -5.14 18.73
N ASP A 450 -2.08 -5.61 19.92
CA ASP A 450 -0.72 -6.04 20.23
C ASP A 450 -0.39 -7.44 19.69
N GLY A 451 0.86 -7.91 19.88
CA GLY A 451 1.31 -9.22 19.45
C GLY A 451 0.61 -10.42 20.13
N LYS A 452 -0.28 -10.18 21.08
CA LYS A 452 -1.15 -11.16 21.73
C LYS A 452 -2.61 -10.99 21.34
N LEU A 453 -2.89 -10.21 20.32
CA LEU A 453 -4.23 -9.86 19.86
C LEU A 453 -5.06 -9.11 20.91
N GLN A 454 -4.44 -8.38 21.84
CA GLN A 454 -5.14 -7.55 22.81
C GLN A 454 -5.31 -6.13 22.27
N PRO A 455 -6.47 -5.48 22.49
CA PRO A 455 -6.68 -4.10 22.08
C PRO A 455 -5.75 -3.15 22.85
N LYS A 456 -5.01 -2.32 22.12
CA LYS A 456 -4.10 -1.31 22.67
C LYS A 456 -4.84 -0.05 23.12
N PRO A 457 -4.21 0.86 23.87
CA PRO A 457 -4.80 2.17 24.16
C PRO A 457 -5.27 2.93 22.91
N ALA A 458 -4.60 2.75 21.78
CA ALA A 458 -4.99 3.31 20.49
C ALA A 458 -6.37 2.84 20.02
N PHE A 459 -6.71 1.55 20.20
CA PHE A 459 -8.02 1.01 19.88
C PHE A 459 -9.14 1.75 20.63
N TYR A 460 -9.01 1.88 21.94
CA TYR A 460 -9.99 2.57 22.77
C TYR A 460 -10.08 4.06 22.45
N SER A 461 -8.95 4.68 22.10
CA SER A 461 -8.93 6.08 21.68
C SER A 461 -9.68 6.31 20.36
N VAL A 462 -9.55 5.40 19.40
CA VAL A 462 -10.34 5.42 18.15
C VAL A 462 -11.83 5.30 18.48
N LEU A 463 -12.23 4.32 19.29
CA LEU A 463 -13.62 4.10 19.66
C LEU A 463 -14.23 5.33 20.36
N SER A 464 -13.47 5.95 21.26
CA SER A 464 -13.93 7.12 22.05
C SER A 464 -14.23 8.39 21.23
N VAL A 465 -13.95 8.42 19.94
CA VAL A 465 -14.26 9.58 19.07
C VAL A 465 -15.75 9.64 18.74
N VAL A 466 -16.43 8.49 18.73
CA VAL A 466 -17.84 8.35 18.31
C VAL A 466 -18.76 7.82 19.41
N GLU A 467 -18.23 7.49 20.58
CA GLU A 467 -18.97 7.24 21.82
C GLU A 467 -19.18 8.54 22.60
#